data_5688d12ea3b2f793ee9f497097414a05
#
_entry.id   5688d12ea3b2f793ee9f497097414a05
#
_cell.length_a   1.000
_cell.length_b   1.000
_cell.length_c   1.000
_cell.angle_alpha   90.00
_cell.angle_beta   90.00
_cell.angle_gamma   90.00
#
_symmetry.space_group_name_H-M   'P 1'
#
loop_
_entity.id
_entity.type
_entity.pdbx_description
1 polymer ?
#
loop_
_entity_poly.entity_id
_entity_poly.type
_entity_poly.pdbx_seq_one_letter_code
_entity_poly.pdbx_strand_id
1 'polypeptide(L)'
;MNVELRHLRALAAIGDEGTITGAAAALRVSQPALSRTLDQLESRLGTSLAERTTRRLRLTPAGRRLHEHAHRILAQLDDALAEAVAGPRPLRVGFAWAALGRHTVPLLREWRDGHPGEPVEVHRLDDAEAALRRGSVDLAFLRTVPADDGVLDTVALYRERRIAALCESDPLAGEEAVSLADLTHHTIALCATACTTSAALWPAGQRPRSTFEVANVDEWLTMIATGAAAGVTAEATVHSHPHPGVRYVPIADAGPVTVLLARPRTATHPATDAFTAHARHTLRRTGATGTPVTDAARPPPAAGHRPLPSVR
;
A
#
# COMPACT_ATOMS: atom_id res chain seq x y z
N MET A 1 17.76 -24.65 18.57
CA MET A 1 17.28 -24.50 17.17
C MET A 1 18.26 -23.61 16.45
N ASN A 2 18.94 -24.12 15.40
CA ASN A 2 20.01 -23.36 14.73
C ASN A 2 19.53 -22.95 13.32
N VAL A 3 18.73 -21.85 13.23
CA VAL A 3 18.32 -21.25 11.96
C VAL A 3 19.38 -20.21 11.56
N GLU A 4 19.81 -20.25 10.30
CA GLU A 4 20.86 -19.37 9.76
C GLU A 4 20.25 -18.39 8.74
N LEU A 5 20.89 -17.26 8.47
CA LEU A 5 20.41 -16.25 7.51
C LEU A 5 20.17 -16.80 6.10
N ARG A 6 20.95 -17.81 5.68
CA ARG A 6 20.71 -18.47 4.39
C ARG A 6 19.34 -19.13 4.31
N HIS A 7 18.80 -19.65 5.41
CA HIS A 7 17.45 -20.24 5.45
C HIS A 7 16.38 -19.16 5.26
N LEU A 8 16.56 -17.99 5.89
CA LEU A 8 15.65 -16.86 5.73
C LEU A 8 15.70 -16.30 4.31
N ARG A 9 16.91 -16.14 3.73
CA ARG A 9 17.08 -15.72 2.33
C ARG A 9 16.42 -16.71 1.36
N ALA A 10 16.55 -18.01 1.60
CA ALA A 10 15.91 -19.04 0.79
C ALA A 10 14.39 -18.92 0.83
N LEU A 11 13.79 -18.78 2.01
CA LEU A 11 12.34 -18.63 2.17
C LEU A 11 11.83 -17.33 1.55
N ALA A 12 12.55 -16.22 1.74
CA ALA A 12 12.21 -14.92 1.16
C ALA A 12 12.15 -15.03 -0.37
N ALA A 13 13.22 -15.49 -1.00
CA ALA A 13 13.28 -15.63 -2.46
C ALA A 13 12.22 -16.62 -3.00
N ILE A 14 11.94 -17.72 -2.30
CA ILE A 14 10.91 -18.67 -2.70
C ILE A 14 9.52 -18.06 -2.66
N GLY A 15 9.22 -17.25 -1.65
CA GLY A 15 7.93 -16.56 -1.53
C GLY A 15 7.74 -15.49 -2.59
N ASP A 16 8.79 -14.73 -2.90
CA ASP A 16 8.76 -13.66 -3.90
C ASP A 16 8.61 -14.21 -5.33
N GLU A 17 9.38 -15.23 -5.68
CA GLU A 17 9.42 -15.78 -7.04
C GLU A 17 8.30 -16.80 -7.33
N GLY A 18 7.68 -17.36 -6.29
CA GLY A 18 6.64 -18.38 -6.43
C GLY A 18 7.08 -19.67 -7.09
N THR A 19 8.38 -19.81 -7.42
CA THR A 19 8.99 -21.02 -8.01
C THR A 19 10.39 -21.26 -7.46
N ILE A 20 10.77 -22.54 -7.31
CA ILE A 20 12.14 -22.89 -6.88
C ILE A 20 13.19 -22.46 -7.92
N THR A 21 12.85 -22.54 -9.21
CA THR A 21 13.77 -22.17 -10.29
C THR A 21 14.06 -20.66 -10.28
N GLY A 22 13.02 -19.83 -10.18
CA GLY A 22 13.16 -18.38 -10.08
C GLY A 22 13.96 -17.96 -8.83
N ALA A 23 13.60 -18.52 -7.67
CA ALA A 23 14.30 -18.25 -6.42
C ALA A 23 15.78 -18.68 -6.43
N ALA A 24 16.09 -19.82 -7.03
CA ALA A 24 17.47 -20.28 -7.20
C ALA A 24 18.29 -19.35 -8.10
N ALA A 25 17.68 -18.87 -9.19
CA ALA A 25 18.29 -17.89 -10.08
C ALA A 25 18.53 -16.55 -9.35
N ALA A 26 17.54 -16.03 -8.61
CA ALA A 26 17.64 -14.80 -7.83
C ALA A 26 18.77 -14.87 -6.80
N LEU A 27 18.93 -16.00 -6.13
CA LEU A 27 19.99 -16.23 -5.14
C LEU A 27 21.32 -16.70 -5.74
N ARG A 28 21.39 -16.94 -7.05
CA ARG A 28 22.58 -17.44 -7.76
C ARG A 28 23.09 -18.77 -7.18
N VAL A 29 22.16 -19.67 -6.84
CA VAL A 29 22.46 -21.03 -6.36
C VAL A 29 21.80 -22.07 -7.25
N SER A 30 22.19 -23.35 -7.13
CA SER A 30 21.50 -24.43 -7.85
C SER A 30 20.14 -24.74 -7.22
N GLN A 31 19.16 -25.11 -8.04
CA GLN A 31 17.84 -25.53 -7.59
C GLN A 31 17.87 -26.66 -6.53
N PRO A 32 18.72 -27.71 -6.67
CA PRO A 32 18.85 -28.73 -5.62
C PRO A 32 19.41 -28.18 -4.30
N ALA A 33 20.31 -27.18 -4.36
CA ALA A 33 20.85 -26.56 -3.15
C ALA A 33 19.77 -25.76 -2.42
N LEU A 34 18.99 -24.96 -3.14
CA LEU A 34 17.89 -24.18 -2.58
C LEU A 34 16.81 -25.10 -1.96
N SER A 35 16.44 -26.17 -2.67
CA SER A 35 15.47 -27.15 -2.17
C SER A 35 15.93 -27.77 -0.85
N ARG A 36 17.19 -28.19 -0.77
CA ARG A 36 17.78 -28.74 0.47
C ARG A 36 17.79 -27.70 1.61
N THR A 37 18.04 -26.44 1.30
CA THR A 37 18.01 -25.35 2.30
C THR A 37 16.61 -25.15 2.87
N LEU A 38 15.57 -25.23 2.03
CA LEU A 38 14.17 -25.18 2.48
C LEU A 38 13.83 -26.39 3.34
N ASP A 39 14.18 -27.62 2.88
CA ASP A 39 13.91 -28.88 3.60
C ASP A 39 14.60 -28.88 4.98
N GLN A 40 15.82 -28.34 5.08
CA GLN A 40 16.52 -28.14 6.36
C GLN A 40 15.78 -27.18 7.29
N LEU A 41 15.26 -26.07 6.76
CA LEU A 41 14.49 -25.11 7.56
C LEU A 41 13.20 -25.76 8.08
N GLU A 42 12.43 -26.41 7.22
CA GLU A 42 11.18 -27.12 7.58
C GLU A 42 11.45 -28.21 8.64
N SER A 43 12.49 -29.01 8.45
CA SER A 43 12.90 -30.04 9.41
C SER A 43 13.25 -29.46 10.79
N ARG A 44 13.97 -28.32 10.83
CA ARG A 44 14.33 -27.65 12.09
C ARG A 44 13.15 -27.01 12.81
N LEU A 45 12.13 -26.58 12.07
CA LEU A 45 10.91 -25.98 12.61
C LEU A 45 9.83 -27.05 12.92
N GLY A 46 9.95 -28.25 12.38
CA GLY A 46 8.95 -29.32 12.51
C GLY A 46 7.63 -28.97 11.79
N THR A 47 7.67 -28.06 10.80
CA THR A 47 6.47 -27.64 10.05
C THR A 47 6.79 -27.36 8.60
N SER A 48 5.84 -27.64 7.71
CA SER A 48 5.98 -27.30 6.30
C SER A 48 5.70 -25.82 6.06
N LEU A 49 6.58 -25.18 5.29
CA LEU A 49 6.49 -23.77 4.92
C LEU A 49 6.02 -23.58 3.48
N ALA A 50 6.15 -24.62 2.64
CA ALA A 50 5.74 -24.58 1.25
C ALA A 50 5.01 -25.86 0.82
N GLU A 51 3.94 -25.68 0.04
CA GLU A 51 3.23 -26.77 -0.64
C GLU A 51 3.73 -26.88 -2.07
N ARG A 52 4.21 -28.04 -2.44
CA ARG A 52 4.70 -28.36 -3.79
C ARG A 52 3.56 -28.95 -4.61
N THR A 53 3.07 -28.24 -5.59
CA THR A 53 2.24 -28.81 -6.65
C THR A 53 3.10 -28.98 -7.90
N THR A 54 2.68 -29.83 -8.84
CA THR A 54 3.44 -30.13 -10.08
C THR A 54 3.71 -28.91 -10.97
N ARG A 55 3.06 -27.76 -10.71
CA ARG A 55 3.19 -26.54 -11.54
C ARG A 55 3.45 -25.25 -10.76
N ARG A 56 3.24 -25.21 -9.43
CA ARG A 56 3.42 -24.01 -8.61
C ARG A 56 3.85 -24.36 -7.20
N LEU A 57 4.68 -23.52 -6.63
CA LEU A 57 5.00 -23.55 -5.21
C LEU A 57 4.16 -22.48 -4.52
N ARG A 58 3.47 -22.85 -3.43
CA ARG A 58 2.71 -21.92 -2.61
C ARG A 58 3.20 -22.00 -1.17
N LEU A 59 3.38 -20.87 -0.54
CA LEU A 59 3.66 -20.84 0.90
C LEU A 59 2.43 -21.27 1.69
N THR A 60 2.64 -22.12 2.70
CA THR A 60 1.64 -22.45 3.72
C THR A 60 1.30 -21.18 4.55
N PRO A 61 0.25 -21.17 5.38
CA PRO A 61 0.01 -20.09 6.33
C PRO A 61 1.21 -19.82 7.24
N ALA A 62 1.92 -20.85 7.69
CA ALA A 62 3.15 -20.71 8.47
C ALA A 62 4.28 -20.14 7.62
N GLY A 63 4.42 -20.60 6.38
CA GLY A 63 5.39 -20.08 5.42
C GLY A 63 5.21 -18.61 5.12
N ARG A 64 3.96 -18.15 4.90
CA ARG A 64 3.69 -16.71 4.66
C ARG A 64 4.08 -15.84 5.85
N ARG A 65 3.70 -16.22 7.06
CA ARG A 65 4.11 -15.48 8.27
C ARG A 65 5.62 -15.43 8.42
N LEU A 66 6.30 -16.55 8.25
CA LEU A 66 7.77 -16.58 8.35
C LEU A 66 8.46 -15.83 7.20
N HIS A 67 7.90 -15.84 6.01
CA HIS A 67 8.37 -15.06 4.86
C HIS A 67 8.37 -13.54 5.17
N GLU A 68 7.27 -13.00 5.71
CA GLU A 68 7.22 -11.59 6.14
C GLU A 68 8.23 -11.28 7.23
N HIS A 69 8.40 -12.17 8.22
CA HIS A 69 9.44 -12.03 9.24
C HIS A 69 10.85 -12.11 8.66
N ALA A 70 11.07 -13.01 7.70
CA ALA A 70 12.37 -13.17 7.06
C ALA A 70 12.81 -11.89 6.34
N HIS A 71 11.91 -11.26 5.59
CA HIS A 71 12.19 -9.98 4.94
C HIS A 71 12.56 -8.90 5.95
N ARG A 72 11.80 -8.75 7.04
CA ARG A 72 12.10 -7.74 8.07
C ARG A 72 13.45 -7.97 8.74
N ILE A 73 13.77 -9.21 9.07
CA ILE A 73 15.07 -9.54 9.71
C ILE A 73 16.22 -9.24 8.74
N LEU A 74 16.06 -9.61 7.46
CA LEU A 74 17.08 -9.37 6.44
C LEU A 74 17.25 -7.86 6.18
N ALA A 75 16.16 -7.10 6.06
CA ALA A 75 16.21 -5.65 5.89
C ALA A 75 16.87 -4.96 7.08
N GLN A 76 16.53 -5.33 8.33
CA GLN A 76 17.16 -4.79 9.53
C GLN A 76 18.66 -5.12 9.62
N LEU A 77 19.07 -6.32 9.19
CA LEU A 77 20.48 -6.67 9.13
C LEU A 77 21.22 -5.83 8.09
N ASP A 78 20.65 -5.69 6.90
CA ASP A 78 21.25 -4.90 5.82
C ASP A 78 21.36 -3.42 6.23
N ASP A 79 20.32 -2.86 6.87
CA ASP A 79 20.34 -1.50 7.44
C ASP A 79 21.45 -1.35 8.49
N ALA A 80 21.54 -2.27 9.46
CA ALA A 80 22.56 -2.20 10.51
C ALA A 80 23.99 -2.28 9.96
N LEU A 81 24.20 -3.10 8.93
CA LEU A 81 25.50 -3.20 8.26
C LEU A 81 25.84 -1.92 7.48
N ALA A 82 24.86 -1.35 6.80
CA ALA A 82 25.02 -0.09 6.08
C ALA A 82 25.29 1.09 7.01
N GLU A 83 24.56 1.19 8.13
CA GLU A 83 24.76 2.23 9.16
C GLU A 83 26.14 2.14 9.83
N ALA A 84 26.64 0.93 10.04
CA ALA A 84 27.98 0.74 10.60
C ALA A 84 29.09 1.29 9.69
N VAL A 85 28.85 1.38 8.38
CA VAL A 85 29.81 1.88 7.39
C VAL A 85 29.60 3.35 7.06
N ALA A 86 28.33 3.76 6.85
CA ALA A 86 27.97 5.07 6.30
C ALA A 86 27.38 6.04 7.35
N GLY A 87 27.10 5.57 8.57
CA GLY A 87 26.39 6.33 9.60
C GLY A 87 24.87 6.21 9.48
N PRO A 88 24.10 6.97 10.30
CA PRO A 88 22.65 6.87 10.37
C PRO A 88 21.98 7.08 9.01
N ARG A 89 21.04 6.20 8.67
CA ARG A 89 20.28 6.27 7.43
C ARG A 89 19.10 7.25 7.53
N PRO A 90 18.57 7.73 6.41
CA PRO A 90 17.31 8.49 6.38
C PRO A 90 16.11 7.65 6.84
N LEU A 91 15.10 8.33 7.43
CA LEU A 91 13.79 7.77 7.67
C LEU A 91 13.07 7.57 6.33
N ARG A 92 12.68 6.34 6.01
CA ARG A 92 12.01 5.99 4.74
C ARG A 92 10.49 6.01 4.92
N VAL A 93 9.81 6.87 4.14
CA VAL A 93 8.36 7.03 4.16
C VAL A 93 7.75 6.61 2.83
N GLY A 94 6.93 5.57 2.83
CA GLY A 94 6.30 4.99 1.65
C GLY A 94 4.89 5.54 1.37
N PHE A 95 4.49 5.54 0.11
CA PHE A 95 3.13 5.79 -0.33
C PHE A 95 2.86 5.15 -1.70
N ALA A 96 1.59 4.80 -1.98
CA ALA A 96 1.27 4.12 -3.24
C ALA A 96 0.78 5.08 -4.34
N TRP A 97 0.05 6.14 -4.01
CA TRP A 97 -0.66 6.96 -5.00
C TRP A 97 -0.30 8.45 -4.85
N ALA A 98 -1.00 9.16 -4.00
CA ALA A 98 -0.95 10.62 -3.93
C ALA A 98 -0.34 11.14 -2.60
N ALA A 99 0.38 10.31 -1.84
CA ALA A 99 0.87 10.64 -0.51
C ALA A 99 -0.21 11.38 0.31
N LEU A 100 0.05 12.63 0.71
CA LEU A 100 -0.90 13.50 1.42
C LEU A 100 -1.43 14.64 0.53
N GLY A 101 -1.29 14.54 -0.81
CA GLY A 101 -1.67 15.58 -1.74
C GLY A 101 -1.00 16.92 -1.40
N ARG A 102 -1.80 17.99 -1.27
CA ARG A 102 -1.31 19.34 -0.93
C ARG A 102 -0.55 19.44 0.40
N HIS A 103 -0.74 18.48 1.29
CA HIS A 103 -0.12 18.49 2.62
C HIS A 103 1.27 17.85 2.64
N THR A 104 1.66 17.12 1.58
CA THR A 104 2.95 16.41 1.52
C THR A 104 4.14 17.36 1.65
N VAL A 105 4.18 18.37 0.81
CA VAL A 105 5.33 19.31 0.78
C VAL A 105 5.44 20.15 2.05
N PRO A 106 4.38 20.76 2.59
CA PRO A 106 4.44 21.48 3.85
C PRO A 106 4.93 20.60 5.01
N LEU A 107 4.40 19.37 5.15
CA LEU A 107 4.78 18.45 6.20
C LEU A 107 6.29 18.13 6.17
N LEU A 108 6.81 17.78 4.98
CA LEU A 108 8.21 17.41 4.82
C LEU A 108 9.17 18.59 4.99
N ARG A 109 8.76 19.79 4.58
CA ARG A 109 9.55 21.03 4.81
C ARG A 109 9.63 21.36 6.29
N GLU A 110 8.50 21.36 7.00
CA GLU A 110 8.45 21.61 8.44
C GLU A 110 9.30 20.59 9.22
N TRP A 111 9.24 19.30 8.81
CA TRP A 111 10.10 18.28 9.39
C TRP A 111 11.58 18.58 9.19
N ARG A 112 12.01 18.82 7.95
CA ARG A 112 13.41 19.12 7.61
C ARG A 112 13.95 20.33 8.37
N ASP A 113 13.13 21.38 8.48
CA ASP A 113 13.54 22.62 9.13
C ASP A 113 13.64 22.45 10.66
N GLY A 114 12.79 21.59 11.26
CA GLY A 114 12.80 21.28 12.69
C GLY A 114 13.76 20.16 13.11
N HIS A 115 14.20 19.31 12.16
CA HIS A 115 15.00 18.10 12.45
C HIS A 115 16.15 17.96 11.45
N PRO A 116 17.14 18.89 11.44
CA PRO A 116 18.21 18.91 10.42
C PRO A 116 19.12 17.67 10.46
N GLY A 117 19.16 16.95 11.59
CA GLY A 117 19.92 15.70 11.74
C GLY A 117 19.16 14.43 11.36
N GLU A 118 17.89 14.53 10.98
CA GLU A 118 17.01 13.39 10.71
C GLU A 118 16.39 13.50 9.30
N PRO A 119 17.15 13.20 8.24
CA PRO A 119 16.66 13.29 6.87
C PRO A 119 15.54 12.28 6.61
N VAL A 120 14.61 12.65 5.72
CA VAL A 120 13.50 11.79 5.28
C VAL A 120 13.62 11.54 3.79
N GLU A 121 13.52 10.29 3.41
CA GLU A 121 13.34 9.85 2.02
C GLU A 121 11.89 9.41 1.78
N VAL A 122 11.35 9.80 0.64
CA VAL A 122 9.97 9.51 0.27
C VAL A 122 9.94 8.58 -0.92
N HIS A 123 9.30 7.42 -0.77
CA HIS A 123 9.29 6.35 -1.77
C HIS A 123 7.87 6.12 -2.31
N ARG A 124 7.70 6.28 -3.64
CA ARG A 124 6.49 5.82 -4.31
C ARG A 124 6.61 4.31 -4.58
N LEU A 125 5.60 3.56 -4.18
CA LEU A 125 5.57 2.10 -4.19
C LEU A 125 4.24 1.62 -4.79
N ASP A 126 4.25 0.46 -5.43
CA ASP A 126 3.01 -0.16 -5.93
C ASP A 126 2.14 -0.69 -4.78
N ASP A 127 2.78 -1.22 -3.73
CA ASP A 127 2.14 -1.68 -2.51
C ASP A 127 2.93 -1.18 -1.29
N ALA A 128 2.48 -0.05 -0.73
CA ALA A 128 3.13 0.59 0.42
C ALA A 128 2.94 -0.22 1.72
N GLU A 129 1.82 -0.94 1.88
CA GLU A 129 1.61 -1.82 3.02
C GLU A 129 2.56 -3.01 2.99
N ALA A 130 2.67 -3.69 1.85
CA ALA A 130 3.60 -4.81 1.71
C ALA A 130 5.06 -4.38 1.89
N ALA A 131 5.45 -3.21 1.38
CA ALA A 131 6.79 -2.66 1.57
C ALA A 131 7.09 -2.37 3.06
N LEU A 132 6.10 -1.82 3.80
CA LEU A 132 6.20 -1.59 5.24
C LEU A 132 6.33 -2.92 6.00
N ARG A 133 5.54 -3.93 5.64
CA ARG A 133 5.61 -5.28 6.23
C ARG A 133 6.93 -5.97 6.00
N ARG A 134 7.57 -5.71 4.86
CA ARG A 134 8.91 -6.25 4.52
C ARG A 134 10.08 -5.45 5.12
N GLY A 135 9.81 -4.26 5.69
CA GLY A 135 10.86 -3.39 6.23
C GLY A 135 11.60 -2.57 5.17
N SER A 136 11.07 -2.49 3.95
CA SER A 136 11.63 -1.64 2.88
C SER A 136 11.41 -0.16 3.15
N VAL A 137 10.38 0.19 3.94
CA VAL A 137 10.13 1.54 4.48
C VAL A 137 9.78 1.45 5.96
N ASP A 138 9.95 2.55 6.68
CA ASP A 138 9.74 2.64 8.13
C ASP A 138 8.34 3.12 8.49
N LEU A 139 7.74 3.91 7.61
CA LEU A 139 6.41 4.47 7.70
C LEU A 139 5.73 4.40 6.33
N ALA A 140 4.41 4.32 6.30
CA ALA A 140 3.65 4.40 5.06
C ALA A 140 2.35 5.19 5.22
N PHE A 141 2.04 6.03 4.22
CA PHE A 141 0.72 6.64 4.10
C PHE A 141 -0.21 5.69 3.36
N LEU A 142 -1.28 5.27 4.04
CA LEU A 142 -2.26 4.33 3.53
C LEU A 142 -3.66 4.97 3.46
N ARG A 143 -4.52 4.41 2.61
CA ARG A 143 -5.95 4.75 2.50
C ARG A 143 -6.86 3.55 2.71
N THR A 144 -6.26 2.41 2.99
CA THR A 144 -6.92 1.17 3.41
C THR A 144 -6.44 0.80 4.80
N VAL A 145 -7.31 0.25 5.61
CA VAL A 145 -6.95 -0.23 6.94
C VAL A 145 -6.26 -1.58 6.80
N PRO A 146 -4.99 -1.71 7.24
CA PRO A 146 -4.30 -3.00 7.25
C PRO A 146 -5.03 -4.03 8.12
N ALA A 147 -4.77 -5.30 7.87
CA ALA A 147 -5.25 -6.38 8.73
C ALA A 147 -4.71 -6.21 10.15
N ASP A 148 -5.58 -6.46 11.15
CA ASP A 148 -5.19 -6.44 12.57
C ASP A 148 -4.55 -7.79 12.95
N ASP A 149 -3.34 -7.97 12.54
CA ASP A 149 -2.51 -9.16 12.79
C ASP A 149 -1.41 -8.92 13.83
N GLY A 150 -1.44 -7.75 14.47
CA GLY A 150 -0.46 -7.36 15.49
C GLY A 150 0.92 -6.94 14.92
N VAL A 151 1.05 -6.79 13.60
CA VAL A 151 2.32 -6.42 12.94
C VAL A 151 2.43 -4.91 12.78
N LEU A 152 1.35 -4.26 12.37
CA LEU A 152 1.31 -2.82 12.10
C LEU A 152 0.42 -2.10 13.10
N ASP A 153 0.86 -0.89 13.49
CA ASP A 153 0.03 0.12 14.13
C ASP A 153 -0.34 1.19 13.11
N THR A 154 -1.55 1.73 13.23
CA THR A 154 -2.02 2.80 12.35
C THR A 154 -2.52 3.99 13.16
N VAL A 155 -2.28 5.18 12.64
CA VAL A 155 -2.77 6.45 13.16
C VAL A 155 -3.59 7.14 12.09
N ALA A 156 -4.87 7.41 12.36
CA ALA A 156 -5.69 8.20 11.47
C ALA A 156 -5.21 9.67 11.51
N LEU A 157 -4.91 10.20 10.33
CA LEU A 157 -4.44 11.58 10.17
C LEU A 157 -5.61 12.53 9.87
N TYR A 158 -6.36 12.25 8.81
CA TYR A 158 -7.53 13.05 8.38
C TYR A 158 -8.40 12.26 7.40
N ARG A 159 -9.51 12.86 6.95
CA ARG A 159 -10.40 12.30 5.94
C ARG A 159 -10.36 13.14 4.67
N GLU A 160 -10.36 12.48 3.52
CA GLU A 160 -10.45 13.09 2.19
C GLU A 160 -11.81 12.82 1.57
N ARG A 161 -12.33 13.80 0.82
CA ARG A 161 -13.52 13.56 -0.01
C ARG A 161 -13.17 12.61 -1.15
N ARG A 162 -14.17 11.90 -1.62
CA ARG A 162 -14.07 11.20 -2.90
C ARG A 162 -14.37 12.16 -4.03
N ILE A 163 -13.67 11.96 -5.13
CA ILE A 163 -13.83 12.77 -6.34
C ILE A 163 -13.93 11.85 -7.55
N ALA A 164 -14.75 12.27 -8.51
CA ALA A 164 -14.77 11.71 -9.85
C ALA A 164 -13.65 12.36 -10.69
N ALA A 165 -12.99 11.56 -11.50
CA ALA A 165 -12.09 12.02 -12.55
C ALA A 165 -12.78 11.73 -13.90
N LEU A 166 -13.02 12.76 -14.69
CA LEU A 166 -13.81 12.73 -15.92
C LEU A 166 -13.00 13.33 -17.06
N CYS A 167 -13.27 12.89 -18.29
CA CYS A 167 -12.77 13.60 -19.46
C CYS A 167 -13.29 15.04 -19.44
N GLU A 168 -12.48 16.02 -19.84
CA GLU A 168 -12.91 17.44 -19.87
C GLU A 168 -14.10 17.70 -20.77
N SER A 169 -14.35 16.84 -21.78
CA SER A 169 -15.50 16.92 -22.67
C SER A 169 -16.74 16.18 -22.15
N ASP A 170 -16.66 15.50 -21.00
CA ASP A 170 -17.79 14.82 -20.39
C ASP A 170 -18.81 15.84 -19.87
N PRO A 171 -20.11 15.63 -20.10
CA PRO A 171 -21.16 16.54 -19.60
C PRO A 171 -21.09 16.80 -18.10
N LEU A 172 -20.68 15.79 -17.31
CA LEU A 172 -20.56 15.91 -15.85
C LEU A 172 -19.32 16.70 -15.42
N ALA A 173 -18.36 16.94 -16.31
CA ALA A 173 -17.12 17.64 -15.98
C ALA A 173 -17.33 19.14 -15.62
N GLY A 174 -18.47 19.73 -15.98
CA GLY A 174 -18.88 21.09 -15.66
C GLY A 174 -19.69 21.23 -14.37
N GLU A 175 -20.07 20.12 -13.74
CA GLU A 175 -20.90 20.14 -12.53
C GLU A 175 -20.09 20.53 -11.28
N GLU A 176 -20.75 21.17 -10.31
CA GLU A 176 -20.13 21.47 -9.01
C GLU A 176 -19.90 20.22 -8.16
N ALA A 177 -20.77 19.21 -8.31
CA ALA A 177 -20.66 17.91 -7.69
C ALA A 177 -21.49 16.88 -8.48
N VAL A 178 -21.10 15.61 -8.41
CA VAL A 178 -21.81 14.47 -8.99
C VAL A 178 -22.16 13.47 -7.89
N SER A 179 -23.11 12.56 -8.19
CA SER A 179 -23.42 11.42 -7.35
C SER A 179 -22.78 10.14 -7.90
N LEU A 180 -22.72 9.08 -7.09
CA LEU A 180 -22.34 7.75 -7.56
C LEU A 180 -23.32 7.23 -8.64
N ALA A 181 -24.60 7.61 -8.56
CA ALA A 181 -25.62 7.24 -9.53
C ALA A 181 -25.33 7.82 -10.93
N ASP A 182 -24.85 9.07 -11.02
CA ASP A 182 -24.50 9.72 -12.29
C ASP A 182 -23.37 8.96 -13.02
N LEU A 183 -22.48 8.30 -12.27
CA LEU A 183 -21.35 7.55 -12.82
C LEU A 183 -21.72 6.14 -13.30
N THR A 184 -22.96 5.67 -13.09
CA THR A 184 -23.36 4.29 -13.43
C THR A 184 -23.34 4.00 -14.93
N HIS A 185 -23.50 5.02 -15.76
CA HIS A 185 -23.47 4.90 -17.22
C HIS A 185 -22.06 4.84 -17.81
N HIS A 186 -21.04 5.17 -17.00
CA HIS A 186 -19.63 5.14 -17.39
C HIS A 186 -19.01 3.75 -17.17
N THR A 187 -18.00 3.45 -17.96
CA THR A 187 -17.01 2.42 -17.61
C THR A 187 -16.05 3.00 -16.58
N ILE A 188 -15.85 2.33 -15.45
CA ILE A 188 -14.98 2.83 -14.39
C ILE A 188 -13.63 2.13 -14.46
N ALA A 189 -12.56 2.93 -14.61
CA ALA A 189 -11.19 2.47 -14.52
C ALA A 189 -10.80 2.31 -13.03
N LEU A 190 -10.43 1.10 -12.64
CA LEU A 190 -9.93 0.76 -11.32
C LEU A 190 -8.40 0.66 -11.38
N CYS A 191 -7.70 1.22 -10.41
CA CYS A 191 -6.26 1.10 -10.35
C CYS A 191 -5.86 0.18 -9.19
N ALA A 192 -5.13 -0.87 -9.52
CA ALA A 192 -4.69 -1.88 -8.56
C ALA A 192 -3.84 -1.29 -7.42
N THR A 193 -3.03 -0.28 -7.71
CA THR A 193 -2.14 0.37 -6.72
C THR A 193 -2.84 1.42 -5.86
N ALA A 194 -4.05 1.90 -6.24
CA ALA A 194 -4.78 2.92 -5.48
C ALA A 194 -5.66 2.36 -4.37
N CYS A 195 -6.22 1.18 -4.54
CA CYS A 195 -7.07 0.40 -3.61
C CYS A 195 -8.22 1.18 -2.92
N THR A 196 -8.53 2.42 -3.36
CA THR A 196 -9.56 3.27 -2.73
C THR A 196 -10.94 3.09 -3.34
N THR A 197 -11.03 2.44 -4.49
CA THR A 197 -12.27 2.27 -5.26
C THR A 197 -12.42 0.83 -5.72
N SER A 198 -13.61 0.30 -5.54
CA SER A 198 -14.03 -0.99 -6.07
C SER A 198 -15.52 -0.90 -6.45
N ALA A 199 -16.04 -1.87 -7.19
CA ALA A 199 -17.47 -1.93 -7.52
C ALA A 199 -18.38 -1.98 -6.27
N ALA A 200 -17.85 -2.33 -5.10
CA ALA A 200 -18.58 -2.33 -3.84
C ALA A 200 -18.84 -0.92 -3.27
N LEU A 201 -18.23 0.12 -3.84
CA LEU A 201 -18.52 1.51 -3.48
C LEU A 201 -19.98 1.89 -3.84
N TRP A 202 -20.50 1.31 -4.91
CA TRP A 202 -21.87 1.55 -5.35
C TRP A 202 -22.87 0.63 -4.63
N PRO A 203 -24.07 1.14 -4.29
CA PRO A 203 -25.13 0.31 -3.74
C PRO A 203 -25.48 -0.88 -4.65
N ALA A 204 -25.97 -1.96 -4.06
CA ALA A 204 -26.45 -3.11 -4.85
C ALA A 204 -27.55 -2.65 -5.82
N GLY A 205 -27.41 -2.99 -7.11
CA GLY A 205 -28.34 -2.57 -8.17
C GLY A 205 -28.04 -1.21 -8.83
N GLN A 206 -27.05 -0.46 -8.33
CA GLN A 206 -26.60 0.81 -8.91
C GLN A 206 -25.10 0.77 -9.28
N ARG A 207 -24.61 -0.39 -9.68
CA ARG A 207 -23.21 -0.56 -10.07
C ARG A 207 -22.94 0.05 -11.44
N PRO A 208 -21.69 0.49 -11.70
CA PRO A 208 -21.29 0.95 -13.03
C PRO A 208 -21.54 -0.11 -14.09
N ARG A 209 -21.79 0.34 -15.30
CA ARG A 209 -22.06 -0.52 -16.48
C ARG A 209 -20.95 -1.57 -16.67
N SER A 210 -19.70 -1.16 -16.51
CA SER A 210 -18.53 -2.02 -16.59
C SER A 210 -17.36 -1.43 -15.78
N THR A 211 -16.41 -2.29 -15.41
CA THR A 211 -15.15 -1.89 -14.78
C THR A 211 -14.01 -2.63 -15.46
N PHE A 212 -12.84 -2.00 -15.53
CA PHE A 212 -11.60 -2.68 -15.90
C PHE A 212 -10.46 -2.17 -15.03
N GLU A 213 -9.38 -2.95 -14.93
CA GLU A 213 -8.22 -2.62 -14.14
C GLU A 213 -7.10 -2.03 -15.01
N VAL A 214 -6.40 -1.04 -14.46
CA VAL A 214 -5.18 -0.45 -14.99
C VAL A 214 -4.05 -0.63 -14.00
N ALA A 215 -2.82 -0.68 -14.47
CA ALA A 215 -1.66 -0.98 -13.64
C ALA A 215 -1.21 0.20 -12.77
N ASN A 216 -1.35 1.44 -13.26
CA ASN A 216 -0.79 2.63 -12.62
C ASN A 216 -1.61 3.89 -12.91
N VAL A 217 -1.20 5.02 -12.28
CA VAL A 217 -1.89 6.31 -12.39
C VAL A 217 -1.80 6.92 -13.79
N ASP A 218 -0.70 6.73 -14.50
CA ASP A 218 -0.50 7.33 -15.83
C ASP A 218 -1.43 6.68 -16.85
N GLU A 219 -1.56 5.35 -16.80
CA GLU A 219 -2.51 4.59 -17.60
C GLU A 219 -3.95 4.98 -17.24
N TRP A 220 -4.25 5.09 -15.93
CA TRP A 220 -5.56 5.50 -15.44
C TRP A 220 -5.96 6.87 -15.95
N LEU A 221 -5.09 7.88 -15.86
CA LEU A 221 -5.33 9.24 -16.36
C LEU A 221 -5.49 9.29 -17.87
N THR A 222 -4.67 8.52 -18.60
CA THR A 222 -4.76 8.43 -20.06
C THR A 222 -6.12 7.90 -20.50
N MET A 223 -6.60 6.81 -19.88
CA MET A 223 -7.89 6.23 -20.21
C MET A 223 -9.05 7.19 -19.92
N ILE A 224 -8.95 7.99 -18.86
CA ILE A 224 -9.95 9.01 -18.53
C ILE A 224 -9.89 10.19 -19.50
N ALA A 225 -8.70 10.73 -19.80
CA ALA A 225 -8.53 11.87 -20.69
C ALA A 225 -9.04 11.59 -22.11
N THR A 226 -8.97 10.33 -22.56
CA THR A 226 -9.52 9.91 -23.87
C THR A 226 -11.04 9.74 -23.87
N GLY A 227 -11.72 9.85 -22.73
CA GLY A 227 -13.14 9.59 -22.60
C GLY A 227 -13.53 8.10 -22.63
N ALA A 228 -12.55 7.19 -22.62
CA ALA A 228 -12.79 5.75 -22.61
C ALA A 228 -13.34 5.25 -21.26
N ALA A 229 -13.06 5.99 -20.18
CA ALA A 229 -13.51 5.67 -18.83
C ALA A 229 -13.70 6.93 -17.97
N ALA A 230 -14.40 6.76 -16.87
CA ALA A 230 -14.36 7.65 -15.72
C ALA A 230 -13.58 6.99 -14.57
N GLY A 231 -13.16 7.76 -13.60
CA GLY A 231 -12.45 7.26 -12.42
C GLY A 231 -13.06 7.78 -11.13
N VAL A 232 -12.84 7.07 -10.04
CA VAL A 232 -13.14 7.54 -8.69
C VAL A 232 -11.89 7.40 -7.84
N THR A 233 -11.54 8.48 -7.13
CA THR A 233 -10.33 8.54 -6.32
C THR A 233 -10.52 9.43 -5.10
N ALA A 234 -9.46 9.69 -4.33
CA ALA A 234 -9.45 10.61 -3.20
C ALA A 234 -8.94 12.01 -3.61
N GLU A 235 -9.33 13.03 -2.88
CA GLU A 235 -9.05 14.46 -3.17
C GLU A 235 -7.55 14.77 -3.35
N ALA A 236 -6.66 14.06 -2.66
CA ALA A 236 -5.22 14.23 -2.82
C ALA A 236 -4.73 14.06 -4.27
N THR A 237 -5.44 13.28 -5.09
CA THR A 237 -5.10 13.05 -6.49
C THR A 237 -5.11 14.33 -7.32
N VAL A 238 -6.04 15.25 -7.06
CA VAL A 238 -6.11 16.56 -7.75
C VAL A 238 -4.78 17.31 -7.67
N HIS A 239 -4.15 17.25 -6.50
CA HIS A 239 -2.93 18.01 -6.22
C HIS A 239 -1.65 17.29 -6.65
N SER A 240 -1.69 15.95 -6.66
CA SER A 240 -0.50 15.14 -6.98
C SER A 240 -0.43 14.75 -8.46
N HIS A 241 -1.59 14.69 -9.12
CA HIS A 241 -1.73 14.21 -10.50
C HIS A 241 -2.65 15.11 -11.33
N PRO A 242 -2.37 16.43 -11.47
CA PRO A 242 -3.07 17.26 -12.43
C PRO A 242 -2.76 16.74 -13.84
N HIS A 243 -3.79 16.60 -14.68
CA HIS A 243 -3.62 16.08 -16.04
C HIS A 243 -4.45 16.89 -17.03
N PRO A 244 -3.86 17.35 -18.15
CA PRO A 244 -4.62 17.95 -19.24
C PRO A 244 -5.69 16.98 -19.75
N GLY A 245 -6.89 17.48 -20.02
CA GLY A 245 -8.00 16.64 -20.47
C GLY A 245 -8.75 15.88 -19.37
N VAL A 246 -8.34 16.01 -18.10
CA VAL A 246 -9.06 15.41 -16.96
C VAL A 246 -9.60 16.50 -16.04
N ARG A 247 -10.90 16.42 -15.72
CA ARG A 247 -11.58 17.23 -14.71
C ARG A 247 -11.87 16.40 -13.48
N TYR A 248 -11.66 17.01 -12.33
CA TYR A 248 -11.92 16.40 -11.03
C TYR A 248 -13.15 17.06 -10.41
N VAL A 249 -14.20 16.28 -10.16
CA VAL A 249 -15.49 16.73 -9.65
C VAL A 249 -15.79 16.05 -8.32
N PRO A 250 -16.17 16.77 -7.25
CA PRO A 250 -16.55 16.15 -5.97
C PRO A 250 -17.72 15.15 -6.12
N ILE A 251 -17.69 14.06 -5.36
CA ILE A 251 -18.82 13.11 -5.27
C ILE A 251 -19.56 13.39 -3.97
N ALA A 252 -20.83 13.78 -4.09
CA ALA A 252 -21.62 14.27 -2.96
C ALA A 252 -22.08 13.17 -1.98
N ASP A 253 -22.35 11.97 -2.48
CA ASP A 253 -22.94 10.84 -1.75
C ASP A 253 -21.98 9.71 -1.43
N ALA A 254 -20.70 9.84 -1.80
CA ALA A 254 -19.67 8.85 -1.46
C ALA A 254 -19.03 9.15 -0.10
N GLY A 255 -18.94 8.13 0.74
CA GLY A 255 -18.25 8.25 2.03
C GLY A 255 -16.78 8.64 1.87
N PRO A 256 -16.21 9.41 2.82
CA PRO A 256 -14.83 9.87 2.75
C PRO A 256 -13.83 8.73 2.88
N VAL A 257 -12.60 8.97 2.39
CA VAL A 257 -11.44 8.09 2.56
C VAL A 257 -10.62 8.55 3.76
N THR A 258 -10.32 7.65 4.68
CA THR A 258 -9.43 7.97 5.80
C THR A 258 -7.98 7.81 5.37
N VAL A 259 -7.18 8.84 5.58
CA VAL A 259 -5.73 8.78 5.39
C VAL A 259 -5.09 8.35 6.70
N LEU A 260 -4.31 7.29 6.63
CA LEU A 260 -3.62 6.65 7.75
C LEU A 260 -2.11 6.84 7.60
N LEU A 261 -1.42 6.98 8.71
CA LEU A 261 0.01 6.72 8.82
C LEU A 261 0.17 5.36 9.51
N ALA A 262 0.77 4.42 8.80
CA ALA A 262 1.07 3.08 9.29
C ALA A 262 2.55 2.95 9.63
N ARG A 263 2.85 2.16 10.66
CA ARG A 263 4.21 1.83 11.10
C ARG A 263 4.27 0.39 11.62
N PRO A 264 5.43 -0.25 11.62
CA PRO A 264 5.60 -1.48 12.38
C PRO A 264 5.38 -1.22 13.87
N ARG A 265 4.80 -2.18 14.58
CA ARG A 265 4.58 -2.10 16.04
C ARG A 265 5.91 -1.93 16.80
N THR A 266 6.97 -2.58 16.34
CA THR A 266 8.34 -2.30 16.75
C THR A 266 8.98 -1.37 15.73
N ALA A 267 9.32 -0.15 16.14
CA ALA A 267 9.94 0.84 15.27
C ALA A 267 11.24 0.32 14.64
N THR A 268 11.41 0.55 13.35
CA THR A 268 12.61 0.16 12.59
C THR A 268 13.60 1.31 12.42
N HIS A 269 13.20 2.55 12.77
CA HIS A 269 14.03 3.74 12.73
C HIS A 269 13.79 4.62 13.96
N PRO A 270 14.82 5.25 14.56
CA PRO A 270 14.68 6.06 15.79
C PRO A 270 13.69 7.23 15.64
N ALA A 271 13.63 7.87 14.47
CA ALA A 271 12.76 9.03 14.22
C ALA A 271 11.29 8.67 13.98
N THR A 272 10.89 7.38 13.96
CA THR A 272 9.53 6.93 13.64
C THR A 272 8.47 7.58 14.53
N ASP A 273 8.66 7.61 15.84
CA ASP A 273 7.71 8.17 16.79
C ASP A 273 7.63 9.71 16.68
N ALA A 274 8.79 10.35 16.55
CA ALA A 274 8.87 11.82 16.38
C ALA A 274 8.18 12.26 15.08
N PHE A 275 8.43 11.59 13.95
CA PHE A 275 7.78 11.88 12.68
C PHE A 275 6.26 11.63 12.74
N THR A 276 5.82 10.58 13.42
CA THR A 276 4.40 10.29 13.61
C THR A 276 3.71 11.42 14.40
N ALA A 277 4.33 11.88 15.49
CA ALA A 277 3.82 13.01 16.29
C ALA A 277 3.78 14.30 15.48
N HIS A 278 4.84 14.60 14.71
CA HIS A 278 4.93 15.75 13.83
C HIS A 278 3.83 15.73 12.76
N ALA A 279 3.63 14.61 12.07
CA ALA A 279 2.59 14.47 11.05
C ALA A 279 1.18 14.74 11.63
N ARG A 280 0.88 14.18 12.81
CA ARG A 280 -0.40 14.44 13.51
C ARG A 280 -0.57 15.92 13.88
N HIS A 281 0.47 16.55 14.38
CA HIS A 281 0.44 17.95 14.80
C HIS A 281 0.23 18.88 13.61
N THR A 282 1.05 18.77 12.59
CA THR A 282 1.02 19.61 11.39
C THR A 282 -0.31 19.51 10.66
N LEU A 283 -0.83 18.29 10.45
CA LEU A 283 -2.09 18.10 9.75
C LEU A 283 -3.32 18.58 10.53
N ARG A 284 -3.30 18.55 11.86
CA ARG A 284 -4.34 19.19 12.69
C ARG A 284 -4.34 20.71 12.55
N ARG A 285 -3.16 21.34 12.53
CA ARG A 285 -3.01 22.80 12.38
C ARG A 285 -3.45 23.32 11.01
N THR A 286 -3.14 22.59 9.95
CA THR A 286 -3.45 22.99 8.59
C THR A 286 -4.93 22.82 8.22
N GLY A 287 -5.78 22.41 9.20
CA GLY A 287 -7.21 22.22 8.97
C GLY A 287 -7.45 21.25 7.81
N ALA A 288 -6.68 20.18 7.73
CA ALA A 288 -6.94 19.10 6.79
C ALA A 288 -8.41 18.69 6.96
N THR A 289 -9.28 19.21 6.07
CA THR A 289 -10.72 19.25 6.23
C THR A 289 -11.32 17.85 6.12
N GLY A 290 -11.56 17.30 7.26
CA GLY A 290 -12.39 16.19 7.55
C GLY A 290 -12.55 16.17 9.06
N THR A 291 -13.75 15.97 9.55
CA THR A 291 -14.06 15.86 10.97
C THR A 291 -12.92 15.18 11.74
N PRO A 292 -12.39 15.76 12.82
CA PRO A 292 -11.33 15.14 13.58
C PRO A 292 -11.76 13.72 13.94
N VAL A 293 -10.95 12.74 13.59
CA VAL A 293 -11.20 11.36 13.99
C VAL A 293 -10.97 11.31 15.50
N THR A 294 -12.04 11.38 16.28
CA THR A 294 -11.98 11.01 17.69
C THR A 294 -11.65 9.52 17.74
N ASP A 295 -10.75 9.14 18.61
CA ASP A 295 -10.13 7.80 18.80
C ASP A 295 -11.13 6.66 19.14
N ALA A 296 -12.43 6.88 18.93
CA ALA A 296 -13.53 6.06 19.46
C ALA A 296 -14.36 5.30 18.42
N ALA A 297 -13.92 5.14 17.17
CA ALA A 297 -14.67 4.33 16.21
C ALA A 297 -13.73 3.40 15.40
N ARG A 298 -13.41 2.26 15.99
CA ARG A 298 -12.88 1.11 15.26
C ARG A 298 -13.93 0.68 14.21
N PRO A 299 -13.65 0.74 12.90
CA PRO A 299 -14.60 0.23 11.92
C PRO A 299 -14.75 -1.28 12.07
N PRO A 300 -15.93 -1.85 11.74
CA PRO A 300 -16.13 -3.29 11.77
C PRO A 300 -15.19 -3.98 10.75
N PRO A 301 -14.77 -5.22 11.02
CA PRO A 301 -13.88 -5.96 10.12
C PRO A 301 -14.56 -6.15 8.76
N ALA A 302 -13.80 -5.95 7.69
CA ALA A 302 -14.25 -6.19 6.33
C ALA A 302 -14.68 -7.65 6.18
N ALA A 303 -15.88 -7.87 5.65
CA ALA A 303 -16.42 -9.20 5.38
C ALA A 303 -15.46 -9.98 4.45
N GLY A 304 -15.01 -11.14 4.91
CA GLY A 304 -14.02 -11.97 4.25
C GLY A 304 -14.37 -12.28 2.80
N HIS A 305 -13.41 -12.12 1.94
CA HIS A 305 -13.46 -12.54 0.56
C HIS A 305 -13.62 -14.07 0.51
N ARG A 306 -14.80 -14.53 0.17
CA ARG A 306 -15.07 -15.94 -0.15
C ARG A 306 -14.54 -16.20 -1.57
N PRO A 307 -13.66 -17.17 -1.79
CA PRO A 307 -13.24 -17.50 -3.15
C PRO A 307 -14.44 -18.07 -3.93
N LEU A 308 -14.61 -17.59 -5.15
CA LEU A 308 -15.60 -18.12 -6.10
C LEU A 308 -15.24 -19.55 -6.48
N PRO A 309 -16.23 -20.48 -6.64
CA PRO A 309 -15.97 -21.82 -7.09
C PRO A 309 -15.51 -21.82 -8.56
N SER A 310 -14.48 -22.61 -8.84
CA SER A 310 -13.99 -22.86 -10.19
C SER A 310 -15.07 -23.56 -11.03
N VAL A 311 -15.47 -22.96 -12.11
CA VAL A 311 -16.26 -23.60 -13.17
C VAL A 311 -15.32 -24.53 -13.94
N ARG A 312 -15.75 -25.77 -14.14
CA ARG A 312 -15.08 -26.82 -14.89
C ARG A 312 -15.03 -26.52 -16.38
#